data_021393e2fe163bd494cf578fc7307f54
#
_entry.id   021393e2fe163bd494cf578fc7307f54
#
_cell.length_a   1.000
_cell.length_b   1.000
_cell.length_c   1.000
_cell.angle_alpha   90.00
_cell.angle_beta   90.00
_cell.angle_gamma   90.00
#
_symmetry.space_group_name_H-M   'P 1'
#
loop_
_entity.id
_entity.type
_entity.pdbx_description
1 polymer ?
#
loop_
_entity_poly.entity_id
_entity_poly.type
_entity_poly.pdbx_seq_one_letter_code
_entity_poly.pdbx_strand_id
1 'polypeptide(L)'
;MRAIAVTPAKAGSAQQLELPKPRLEAGMALMRVLEVGIDGTDTEINNGEYGEAPPGSYVLVIGHEALSVVDAVGEGVQGFAPGDLVVSTVRRPDTCPNCQAGESDMCLFGKYTERGIKGAHGYMSELLQREA
;
A
#
# COMPACT_ATOMS: atom_id res chain seq x y z
N MET A 1 -0.80 -15.80 -1.62
CA MET A 1 -0.56 -14.93 -2.78
C MET A 1 0.90 -14.51 -2.82
N ARG A 2 1.43 -14.32 -4.01
CA ARG A 2 2.80 -13.86 -4.19
C ARG A 2 2.89 -12.35 -3.94
N ALA A 3 4.00 -11.92 -3.36
CA ALA A 3 4.33 -10.51 -3.18
C ALA A 3 5.85 -10.32 -3.27
N ILE A 4 6.29 -9.11 -3.60
CA ILE A 4 7.69 -8.69 -3.52
C ILE A 4 7.84 -7.81 -2.29
N ALA A 5 8.75 -8.20 -1.40
CA ALA A 5 8.98 -7.49 -0.15
C ALA A 5 10.47 -7.35 0.14
N VAL A 6 10.79 -6.36 0.97
CA VAL A 6 12.12 -6.12 1.51
C VAL A 6 12.12 -6.28 3.03
N THR A 7 13.28 -6.50 3.62
CA THR A 7 13.51 -6.26 5.05
C THR A 7 14.03 -4.83 5.18
N PRO A 8 13.30 -3.89 5.80
CA PRO A 8 13.75 -2.51 5.95
C PRO A 8 15.16 -2.40 6.57
N ALA A 9 15.90 -1.39 6.14
CA ALA A 9 17.30 -1.14 6.52
C ALA A 9 18.30 -2.26 6.13
N LYS A 10 17.90 -3.24 5.32
CA LYS A 10 18.79 -4.30 4.82
C LYS A 10 18.92 -4.21 3.31
N ALA A 11 20.08 -3.77 2.85
CA ALA A 11 20.38 -3.63 1.42
C ALA A 11 20.26 -4.98 0.66
N GLY A 12 19.70 -4.95 -0.55
CA GLY A 12 19.57 -6.11 -1.43
C GLY A 12 18.65 -7.19 -0.88
N SER A 13 17.67 -6.82 -0.05
CA SER A 13 16.77 -7.78 0.61
C SER A 13 15.48 -8.07 -0.14
N ALA A 14 15.30 -7.49 -1.33
CA ALA A 14 14.11 -7.73 -2.14
C ALA A 14 13.98 -9.23 -2.48
N GLN A 15 12.82 -9.79 -2.18
CA GLN A 15 12.53 -11.22 -2.38
C GLN A 15 11.04 -11.44 -2.64
N GLN A 16 10.74 -12.49 -3.37
CA GLN A 16 9.37 -12.97 -3.50
C GLN A 16 8.97 -13.77 -2.25
N LEU A 17 7.82 -13.45 -1.69
CA LEU A 17 7.23 -14.15 -0.56
C LEU A 17 5.82 -14.65 -0.90
N GLU A 18 5.41 -15.71 -0.22
CA GLU A 18 4.02 -16.13 -0.15
C GLU A 18 3.37 -15.54 1.11
N LEU A 19 2.33 -14.74 0.91
CA LEU A 19 1.56 -14.09 1.96
C LEU A 19 0.11 -14.61 1.99
N PRO A 20 -0.58 -14.56 3.13
CA PRO A 20 -2.01 -14.79 3.18
C PRO A 20 -2.75 -13.86 2.21
N LYS A 21 -3.81 -14.36 1.57
CA LYS A 21 -4.70 -13.48 0.81
C LYS A 21 -5.49 -12.59 1.75
N PRO A 22 -5.66 -11.30 1.43
CA PRO A 22 -6.52 -10.42 2.22
C PRO A 22 -7.96 -10.96 2.21
N ARG A 23 -8.66 -10.78 3.30
CA ARG A 23 -10.09 -11.10 3.41
C ARG A 23 -10.89 -9.83 3.18
N LEU A 24 -11.98 -9.96 2.43
CA LEU A 24 -12.87 -8.82 2.21
C LEU A 24 -13.58 -8.45 3.53
N GLU A 25 -13.50 -7.19 3.91
CA GLU A 25 -14.11 -6.62 5.11
C GLU A 25 -15.11 -5.53 4.73
N ALA A 26 -16.03 -5.20 5.65
CA ALA A 26 -16.97 -4.08 5.46
C ALA A 26 -16.20 -2.77 5.25
N GLY A 27 -16.66 -1.92 4.35
CA GLY A 27 -16.02 -0.65 3.97
C GLY A 27 -14.76 -0.80 3.12
N MET A 28 -14.38 -2.02 2.74
CA MET A 28 -13.17 -2.31 2.00
C MET A 28 -13.45 -2.79 0.57
N ALA A 29 -12.57 -2.45 -0.36
CA ALA A 29 -12.50 -3.05 -1.69
C ALA A 29 -11.34 -4.04 -1.76
N LEU A 30 -11.59 -5.23 -2.29
CA LEU A 30 -10.56 -6.19 -2.67
C LEU A 30 -10.20 -5.93 -4.13
N MET A 31 -8.92 -5.72 -4.38
CA MET A 31 -8.44 -5.36 -5.71
C MET A 31 -7.36 -6.34 -6.17
N ARG A 32 -7.39 -6.66 -7.44
CA ARG A 32 -6.33 -7.42 -8.11
C ARG A 32 -5.42 -6.45 -8.85
N VAL A 33 -4.14 -6.51 -8.54
CA VAL A 33 -3.13 -5.66 -9.17
C VAL A 33 -2.87 -6.12 -10.60
N LEU A 34 -2.89 -5.19 -11.54
CA LEU A 34 -2.62 -5.42 -12.96
C LEU A 34 -1.20 -4.99 -13.31
N GLU A 35 -0.80 -3.80 -12.87
CA GLU A 35 0.50 -3.20 -13.14
C GLU A 35 1.00 -2.44 -11.91
N VAL A 36 2.32 -2.44 -11.71
CA VAL A 36 3.00 -1.66 -10.67
C VAL A 36 4.11 -0.86 -11.30
N GLY A 37 4.11 0.44 -11.07
CA GLY A 37 5.24 1.31 -11.40
C GLY A 37 6.41 1.04 -10.44
N ILE A 38 7.62 1.05 -10.97
CA ILE A 38 8.86 0.94 -10.20
C ILE A 38 9.67 2.21 -10.45
N ASP A 39 10.07 2.88 -9.39
CA ASP A 39 10.85 4.11 -9.46
C ASP A 39 12.09 4.13 -8.56
N GLY A 40 12.69 5.31 -8.40
CA GLY A 40 13.85 5.51 -7.52
C GLY A 40 13.58 5.17 -6.06
N THR A 41 12.36 5.42 -5.58
CA THR A 41 11.94 5.12 -4.20
C THR A 41 12.06 3.63 -3.88
N ASP A 42 11.61 2.76 -4.77
CA ASP A 42 11.71 1.30 -4.58
C ASP A 42 13.18 0.86 -4.56
N THR A 43 14.02 1.50 -5.36
CA THR A 43 15.47 1.25 -5.39
C THR A 43 16.12 1.65 -4.06
N GLU A 44 15.84 2.85 -3.56
CA GLU A 44 16.38 3.37 -2.29
C GLU A 44 15.92 2.51 -1.10
N ILE A 45 14.66 2.06 -1.09
CA ILE A 45 14.15 1.14 -0.08
C ILE A 45 14.89 -0.20 -0.14
N ASN A 46 15.12 -0.76 -1.33
CA ASN A 46 15.88 -1.99 -1.48
C ASN A 46 17.37 -1.83 -1.11
N ASN A 47 17.91 -0.62 -1.24
CA ASN A 47 19.26 -0.30 -0.77
C ASN A 47 19.34 -0.17 0.77
N GLY A 48 18.22 -0.20 1.47
CA GLY A 48 18.15 -0.07 2.92
C GLY A 48 18.27 1.37 3.42
N GLU A 49 18.11 2.35 2.54
CA GLU A 49 18.28 3.78 2.86
C GLU A 49 17.09 4.31 3.67
N TYR A 50 15.89 3.79 3.41
CA TYR A 50 14.69 4.03 4.20
C TYR A 50 13.62 2.96 3.97
N GLY A 51 12.41 3.18 4.48
CA GLY A 51 11.30 2.24 4.44
C GLY A 51 10.99 1.72 5.84
N GLU A 52 9.71 1.54 6.12
CA GLU A 52 9.22 1.11 7.42
C GLU A 52 8.14 0.02 7.24
N ALA A 53 8.36 -1.13 7.87
CA ALA A 53 7.37 -2.21 7.86
C ALA A 53 6.11 -1.83 8.67
N PRO A 54 4.94 -2.37 8.33
CA PRO A 54 3.76 -2.22 9.16
C PRO A 54 3.96 -2.77 10.58
N PRO A 55 3.26 -2.26 11.59
CA PRO A 55 3.30 -2.80 12.93
C PRO A 55 3.06 -4.32 12.95
N GLY A 56 3.94 -5.05 13.64
CA GLY A 56 3.87 -6.51 13.74
C GLY A 56 4.46 -7.27 12.55
N SER A 57 4.94 -6.59 11.52
CA SER A 57 5.65 -7.20 10.38
C SER A 57 7.14 -6.88 10.43
N TYR A 58 7.97 -7.83 10.00
CA TYR A 58 9.42 -7.62 9.80
C TYR A 58 9.77 -7.38 8.32
N VAL A 59 8.78 -7.44 7.43
CA VAL A 59 8.94 -7.16 6.00
C VAL A 59 7.98 -6.07 5.55
N LEU A 60 8.39 -5.34 4.52
CA LEU A 60 7.59 -4.36 3.81
C LEU A 60 7.34 -4.86 2.38
N VAL A 61 6.09 -5.12 2.01
CA VAL A 61 5.74 -5.25 0.58
C VAL A 61 5.92 -3.87 -0.05
N ILE A 62 6.76 -3.77 -1.07
CA ILE A 62 7.07 -2.49 -1.73
C ILE A 62 6.10 -2.16 -2.87
N GLY A 63 6.37 -1.08 -3.60
CA GLY A 63 5.53 -0.59 -4.68
C GLY A 63 4.42 0.35 -4.18
N HIS A 64 4.39 1.54 -4.74
CA HIS A 64 3.48 2.60 -4.31
C HIS A 64 2.66 3.19 -5.47
N GLU A 65 2.89 2.74 -6.69
CA GLU A 65 2.13 3.11 -7.88
C GLU A 65 1.53 1.85 -8.52
N ALA A 66 0.22 1.75 -8.58
CA ALA A 66 -0.43 0.58 -9.16
C ALA A 66 -1.72 0.89 -9.88
N LEU A 67 -1.90 0.26 -11.02
CA LEU A 67 -3.18 0.06 -11.67
C LEU A 67 -3.77 -1.26 -11.19
N SER A 68 -5.00 -1.23 -10.73
CA SER A 68 -5.70 -2.40 -10.22
C SER A 68 -7.12 -2.48 -10.78
N VAL A 69 -7.72 -3.66 -10.69
CA VAL A 69 -9.14 -3.87 -10.94
C VAL A 69 -9.83 -4.30 -9.65
N VAL A 70 -10.99 -3.74 -9.38
CA VAL A 70 -11.83 -4.14 -8.25
C VAL A 70 -12.36 -5.54 -8.49
N ASP A 71 -12.02 -6.50 -7.65
CA ASP A 71 -12.52 -7.87 -7.71
C ASP A 71 -13.81 -8.03 -6.89
N ALA A 72 -13.90 -7.39 -5.72
CA ALA A 72 -15.07 -7.40 -4.86
C ALA A 72 -15.10 -6.16 -3.96
N VAL A 73 -16.30 -5.80 -3.50
CA VAL A 73 -16.52 -4.71 -2.53
C VAL A 73 -17.23 -5.26 -1.30
N GLY A 74 -16.82 -4.79 -0.13
CA GLY A 74 -17.43 -5.12 1.15
C GLY A 74 -18.71 -4.34 1.41
N GLU A 75 -19.42 -4.72 2.45
CA GLU A 75 -20.65 -4.04 2.86
C GLU A 75 -20.38 -2.56 3.13
N GLY A 76 -21.29 -1.70 2.65
CA GLY A 76 -21.24 -0.25 2.85
C GLY A 76 -20.39 0.52 1.84
N VAL A 77 -19.62 -0.14 0.98
CA VAL A 77 -18.85 0.51 -0.09
C VAL A 77 -19.80 1.11 -1.13
N GLN A 78 -19.56 2.35 -1.50
CA GLN A 78 -20.30 3.08 -2.54
C GLN A 78 -19.32 3.65 -3.57
N GLY A 79 -19.78 3.80 -4.81
CA GLY A 79 -18.99 4.42 -5.89
C GLY A 79 -17.99 3.50 -6.58
N PHE A 80 -17.85 2.25 -6.14
CA PHE A 80 -17.01 1.23 -6.77
C PHE A 80 -17.78 -0.06 -7.00
N ALA A 81 -17.48 -0.74 -8.10
CA ALA A 81 -18.06 -2.03 -8.46
C ALA A 81 -16.99 -2.99 -9.00
N PRO A 82 -17.19 -4.32 -8.87
CA PRO A 82 -16.33 -5.29 -9.52
C PRO A 82 -16.16 -5.00 -11.01
N GLY A 83 -14.90 -4.99 -11.47
CA GLY A 83 -14.52 -4.63 -12.83
C GLY A 83 -14.02 -3.20 -13.02
N ASP A 84 -14.22 -2.30 -12.06
CA ASP A 84 -13.71 -0.94 -12.14
C ASP A 84 -12.19 -0.92 -12.11
N LEU A 85 -11.59 -0.11 -12.99
CA LEU A 85 -10.17 0.17 -12.97
C LEU A 85 -9.89 1.31 -11.98
N VAL A 86 -8.91 1.12 -11.12
CA VAL A 86 -8.59 2.06 -10.03
C VAL A 86 -7.09 2.27 -9.90
N VAL A 87 -6.71 3.49 -9.56
CA VAL A 87 -5.39 3.85 -9.07
C VAL A 87 -5.52 4.29 -7.62
N SER A 88 -4.85 3.58 -6.73
CA SER A 88 -4.96 3.85 -5.29
C SER A 88 -4.04 4.97 -4.85
N THR A 89 -4.51 5.84 -3.95
CA THR A 89 -3.66 6.84 -3.31
C THR A 89 -2.66 6.19 -2.37
N VAL A 90 -1.46 6.72 -2.29
CA VAL A 90 -0.35 6.17 -1.50
C VAL A 90 -0.48 6.53 -0.02
N ARG A 91 -0.60 7.82 0.26
CA ARG A 91 -0.58 8.36 1.62
C ARG A 91 -1.94 8.27 2.29
N ARG A 92 -1.95 7.82 3.53
CA ARG A 92 -3.08 7.94 4.46
C ARG A 92 -2.80 9.08 5.43
N PRO A 93 -3.67 10.09 5.47
CA PRO A 93 -3.52 11.24 6.36
C PRO A 93 -3.58 10.82 7.83
N ASP A 94 -2.94 11.61 8.69
CA ASP A 94 -3.17 11.57 10.11
C ASP A 94 -4.25 12.59 10.54
N THR A 95 -4.33 12.89 11.83
CA THR A 95 -5.35 13.78 12.40
C THR A 95 -4.88 15.20 12.58
N CYS A 96 -3.76 15.61 11.98
CA CYS A 96 -3.29 17.00 12.10
C CYS A 96 -4.18 17.98 11.30
N PRO A 97 -4.16 19.27 11.62
CA PRO A 97 -5.01 20.26 10.94
C PRO A 97 -4.87 20.26 9.41
N ASN A 98 -3.64 20.13 8.89
CA ASN A 98 -3.41 20.09 7.44
C ASN A 98 -4.01 18.84 6.79
N CYS A 99 -3.83 17.67 7.41
CA CYS A 99 -4.44 16.44 6.94
C CYS A 99 -5.97 16.52 6.95
N GLN A 100 -6.56 17.13 7.98
CA GLN A 100 -8.02 17.33 8.06
C GLN A 100 -8.53 18.35 7.03
N ALA A 101 -7.68 19.27 6.60
CA ALA A 101 -7.98 20.22 5.51
C ALA A 101 -7.78 19.63 4.10
N GLY A 102 -7.36 18.36 3.98
CA GLY A 102 -7.06 17.70 2.69
C GLY A 102 -5.64 17.93 2.17
N GLU A 103 -4.78 18.59 2.95
CA GLU A 103 -3.38 18.88 2.62
C GLU A 103 -2.43 17.87 3.29
N SER A 104 -2.63 16.59 3.02
CA SER A 104 -1.87 15.51 3.68
C SER A 104 -0.39 15.47 3.29
N ASP A 105 -0.02 16.04 2.16
CA ASP A 105 1.37 16.25 1.73
C ASP A 105 2.11 17.27 2.62
N MET A 106 1.37 18.17 3.28
CA MET A 106 1.86 19.15 4.25
C MET A 106 1.62 18.70 5.70
N CYS A 107 1.63 17.42 5.97
CA CYS A 107 1.38 16.86 7.30
C CYS A 107 2.34 17.40 8.35
N LEU A 108 1.78 17.92 9.46
CA LEU A 108 2.54 18.52 10.55
C LEU A 108 3.10 17.49 11.55
N PHE A 109 2.40 16.38 11.76
CA PHE A 109 2.78 15.41 12.80
C PHE A 109 3.64 14.26 12.29
N GLY A 110 3.71 14.05 10.96
CA GLY A 110 4.46 12.97 10.35
C GLY A 110 3.97 11.56 10.70
N LYS A 111 2.75 11.44 11.24
CA LYS A 111 2.14 10.16 11.65
C LYS A 111 1.32 9.48 10.54
N TYR A 112 1.39 10.01 9.33
CA TYR A 112 0.80 9.38 8.16
C TYR A 112 1.47 8.05 7.85
N THR A 113 0.75 7.18 7.14
CA THR A 113 1.32 5.99 6.52
C THR A 113 1.39 6.16 5.01
N GLU A 114 2.33 5.48 4.36
CA GLU A 114 2.48 5.45 2.90
C GLU A 114 2.64 4.00 2.44
N ARG A 115 1.74 3.59 1.57
CA ARG A 115 1.74 2.24 1.01
C ARG A 115 3.05 1.94 0.28
N GLY A 116 3.70 0.84 0.65
CA GLY A 116 4.96 0.40 0.05
C GLY A 116 6.20 1.16 0.53
N ILE A 117 6.02 2.17 1.42
CA ILE A 117 7.08 3.06 1.88
C ILE A 117 7.15 3.09 3.41
N LYS A 118 6.05 3.46 4.08
CA LYS A 118 6.04 3.73 5.51
C LYS A 118 4.81 3.16 6.21
N GLY A 119 5.02 2.20 7.08
CA GLY A 119 4.00 1.69 8.00
C GLY A 119 2.81 0.96 7.37
N ALA A 120 2.82 0.73 6.05
CA ALA A 120 1.78 0.00 5.34
C ALA A 120 2.36 -0.77 4.15
N HIS A 121 1.90 -2.01 3.95
CA HIS A 121 2.28 -2.80 2.78
C HIS A 121 1.84 -2.14 1.48
N GLY A 122 2.70 -2.23 0.46
CA GLY A 122 2.50 -1.68 -0.87
C GLY A 122 1.74 -2.59 -1.83
N TYR A 123 1.91 -2.29 -3.09
CA TYR A 123 1.11 -2.86 -4.18
C TYR A 123 1.80 -3.98 -4.97
N MET A 124 3.08 -4.29 -4.72
CA MET A 124 3.75 -5.42 -5.37
C MET A 124 3.27 -6.76 -4.81
N SER A 125 1.98 -7.02 -4.94
CA SER A 125 1.29 -8.26 -4.58
C SER A 125 0.16 -8.56 -5.56
N GLU A 126 -0.26 -9.83 -5.66
CA GLU A 126 -1.34 -10.20 -6.57
C GLU A 126 -2.69 -9.60 -6.18
N LEU A 127 -2.94 -9.47 -4.88
CA LEU A 127 -4.18 -8.90 -4.32
C LEU A 127 -3.85 -7.89 -3.24
N LEU A 128 -4.69 -6.90 -3.10
CA LEU A 128 -4.66 -5.96 -1.99
C LEU A 128 -6.08 -5.64 -1.52
N GLN A 129 -6.20 -5.20 -0.28
CA GLN A 129 -7.43 -4.70 0.30
C GLN A 129 -7.24 -3.25 0.70
N ARG A 130 -8.26 -2.44 0.47
CA ARG A 130 -8.22 -1.02 0.76
C ARG A 130 -9.58 -0.48 1.18
N GLU A 131 -9.58 0.54 2.02
CA GLU A 131 -10.76 1.37 2.26
C GLU A 131 -11.18 2.03 0.94
N ALA A 132 -12.44 1.97 0.65
CA ALA A 132 -13.09 2.49 -0.55
C ALA A 132 -13.57 3.93 -0.35
#